data_e0f41e1edfe4d58ae7eb459ff3a712f9
#
_entry.id   e0f41e1edfe4d58ae7eb459ff3a712f9
#
_cell.length_a   1.000
_cell.length_b   1.000
_cell.length_c   1.000
_cell.angle_alpha   90.00
_cell.angle_beta   90.00
_cell.angle_gamma   90.00
#
_symmetry.space_group_name_H-M   'P 1'
#
loop_
_entity.id
_entity.type
_entity.pdbx_description
1 polymer ?
#
loop_
_entity_poly.entity_id
_entity_poly.type
_entity_poly.pdbx_seq_one_letter_code
_entity_poly.pdbx_strand_id
1 'polypeptide(L)'
;MRFLVLLFVLILSACGKEPLVQTKSYVFGTLVDISIYGETEDKAREVTSHILQDFQRLHHQYHAWQSDSELSKLNQTFAAGKRPVEISPELAQMLMQAQVLSKKSQGLFNPAIGSLIGAWGFQRDEFTPIEINDVAIQKLVQSNPQMSDIVIKGNTAFSKNPAVKLDLGGYAKGYALDLALVELQKKGVKNALVNIGGNIIALGQHGDKPWRVGIQHPRQPKPMATLDLPSGWAIGTSGDYQRYFEKDGKRYCHIIDPRSGYPAQSTQAVTVLIPPSPQAGVLSDVASKPIFLSTPDQRANAAKAMGVEHYLVVDAEGQVMLSASMNQRIHWLAKPATIVMQ
;
A
#
# COMPACT_ATOMS: atom_id res chain seq x y z
N MET A 1 18.08 42.44 -64.65
CA MET A 1 17.06 41.60 -64.03
C MET A 1 17.73 40.79 -62.92
N ARG A 2 17.52 41.18 -61.65
CA ARG A 2 18.06 40.45 -60.48
C ARG A 2 16.95 39.55 -59.95
N PHE A 3 17.11 38.25 -60.06
CA PHE A 3 16.22 37.28 -59.43
C PHE A 3 16.54 37.18 -57.94
N LEU A 4 15.57 37.57 -57.09
CA LEU A 4 15.59 37.40 -55.67
C LEU A 4 15.01 36.03 -55.38
N VAL A 5 15.86 35.05 -54.96
CA VAL A 5 15.42 33.72 -54.49
C VAL A 5 15.05 33.87 -53.01
N LEU A 6 13.75 33.87 -52.71
CA LEU A 6 13.22 33.78 -51.35
C LEU A 6 13.35 32.31 -50.88
N LEU A 7 14.32 32.11 -49.93
CA LEU A 7 14.48 30.82 -49.26
C LEU A 7 13.41 30.69 -48.15
N PHE A 8 12.37 29.90 -48.39
CA PHE A 8 11.33 29.61 -47.40
C PHE A 8 11.86 28.51 -46.48
N VAL A 9 12.36 28.85 -45.28
CA VAL A 9 12.74 27.90 -44.27
C VAL A 9 11.46 27.37 -43.61
N LEU A 10 11.01 26.17 -44.05
CA LEU A 10 9.97 25.43 -43.36
C LEU A 10 10.55 24.91 -42.03
N ILE A 11 10.20 25.58 -40.92
CA ILE A 11 10.41 25.08 -39.57
C ILE A 11 9.40 23.94 -39.39
N LEU A 12 9.83 22.70 -39.65
CA LEU A 12 9.11 21.50 -39.26
C LEU A 12 9.19 21.42 -37.74
N SER A 13 8.17 21.94 -37.06
CA SER A 13 7.93 21.62 -35.66
C SER A 13 7.64 20.11 -35.60
N ALA A 14 8.67 19.33 -35.32
CA ALA A 14 8.50 17.93 -35.00
C ALA A 14 7.71 17.86 -33.69
N CYS A 15 6.39 17.63 -33.79
CA CYS A 15 5.54 17.23 -32.69
C CYS A 15 5.95 15.79 -32.27
N GLY A 16 7.15 15.65 -31.70
CA GLY A 16 7.57 14.44 -31.04
C GLY A 16 6.71 14.27 -29.80
N LYS A 17 6.07 13.11 -29.61
CA LYS A 17 5.43 12.76 -28.34
C LYS A 17 6.50 12.87 -27.25
N GLU A 18 6.18 13.57 -26.16
CA GLU A 18 7.07 13.60 -25.01
C GLU A 18 7.40 12.19 -24.52
N PRO A 19 8.64 11.93 -24.13
CA PRO A 19 9.07 10.58 -23.77
C PRO A 19 8.37 10.07 -22.50
N LEU A 20 7.99 8.79 -22.51
CA LEU A 20 7.57 8.04 -21.35
C LEU A 20 8.68 7.06 -20.97
N VAL A 21 9.34 7.30 -19.84
CA VAL A 21 10.36 6.39 -19.30
C VAL A 21 9.74 5.52 -18.23
N GLN A 22 9.84 4.20 -18.40
CA GLN A 22 9.31 3.22 -17.45
C GLN A 22 10.45 2.37 -16.89
N THR A 23 10.45 2.21 -15.57
CA THR A 23 11.42 1.37 -14.86
C THR A 23 10.69 0.39 -13.96
N LYS A 24 11.10 -0.88 -14.02
CA LYS A 24 10.54 -1.95 -13.18
C LYS A 24 11.61 -2.52 -12.27
N SER A 25 11.23 -2.82 -11.03
CA SER A 25 12.10 -3.44 -10.03
C SER A 25 11.27 -4.35 -9.13
N TYR A 26 11.93 -5.18 -8.32
CA TYR A 26 11.27 -6.02 -7.32
C TYR A 26 11.75 -5.63 -5.92
N VAL A 27 10.84 -5.03 -5.13
CA VAL A 27 11.09 -4.57 -3.75
C VAL A 27 9.82 -4.81 -2.93
N PHE A 28 9.91 -4.92 -1.62
CA PHE A 28 8.79 -5.19 -0.70
C PHE A 28 8.02 -6.48 -1.01
N GLY A 29 8.69 -7.47 -1.63
CA GLY A 29 8.04 -8.71 -2.05
C GLY A 29 7.04 -8.55 -3.19
N THR A 30 7.19 -7.49 -4.01
CA THR A 30 6.26 -7.20 -5.13
C THR A 30 6.96 -6.45 -6.26
N LEU A 31 6.27 -6.36 -7.42
CA LEU A 31 6.72 -5.54 -8.55
C LEU A 31 6.50 -4.06 -8.23
N VAL A 32 7.54 -3.27 -8.47
CA VAL A 32 7.53 -1.80 -8.47
C VAL A 32 7.63 -1.33 -9.91
N ASP A 33 6.74 -0.44 -10.32
CA ASP A 33 6.74 0.20 -11.64
C ASP A 33 6.72 1.72 -11.45
N ILE A 34 7.71 2.42 -12.02
CA ILE A 34 7.82 3.87 -11.98
C ILE A 34 7.79 4.37 -13.43
N SER A 35 6.79 5.17 -13.75
CA SER A 35 6.62 5.81 -15.04
C SER A 35 6.83 7.31 -14.90
N ILE A 36 7.75 7.90 -15.66
CA ILE A 36 8.01 9.35 -15.71
C ILE A 36 7.75 9.84 -17.12
N TYR A 37 6.93 10.88 -17.28
CA TYR A 37 6.54 11.44 -18.55
C TYR A 37 7.04 12.88 -18.71
N GLY A 38 7.56 13.21 -19.92
CA GLY A 38 7.96 14.56 -20.27
C GLY A 38 9.34 14.98 -19.75
N GLU A 39 10.14 14.04 -19.28
CA GLU A 39 11.54 14.28 -18.87
C GLU A 39 12.51 13.59 -19.82
N THR A 40 13.77 14.06 -19.86
CA THR A 40 14.83 13.35 -20.57
C THR A 40 15.06 11.97 -19.97
N GLU A 41 15.53 11.02 -20.78
CA GLU A 41 15.79 9.64 -20.32
C GLU A 41 16.81 9.62 -19.17
N ASP A 42 17.88 10.41 -19.27
CA ASP A 42 18.95 10.48 -18.25
C ASP A 42 18.40 10.98 -16.92
N LYS A 43 17.61 12.08 -16.93
CA LYS A 43 17.00 12.60 -15.71
C LYS A 43 15.99 11.63 -15.11
N ALA A 44 15.15 11.01 -15.93
CA ALA A 44 14.18 10.03 -15.47
C ALA A 44 14.86 8.81 -14.84
N ARG A 45 15.93 8.31 -15.43
CA ARG A 45 16.74 7.19 -14.89
C ARG A 45 17.44 7.58 -13.58
N GLU A 46 18.04 8.76 -13.51
CA GLU A 46 18.67 9.27 -12.28
C GLU A 46 17.66 9.30 -11.13
N VAL A 47 16.51 9.96 -11.33
CA VAL A 47 15.48 10.11 -10.29
C VAL A 47 14.92 8.75 -9.87
N THR A 48 14.64 7.89 -10.82
CA THR A 48 14.13 6.55 -10.54
C THR A 48 15.14 5.71 -9.75
N SER A 49 16.45 5.83 -10.07
CA SER A 49 17.50 5.13 -9.34
C SER A 49 17.54 5.55 -7.87
N HIS A 50 17.42 6.85 -7.56
CA HIS A 50 17.35 7.34 -6.18
C HIS A 50 16.14 6.80 -5.44
N ILE A 51 14.95 6.83 -6.05
CA ILE A 51 13.73 6.29 -5.46
C ILE A 51 13.87 4.78 -5.17
N LEU A 52 14.42 4.01 -6.10
CA LEU A 52 14.60 2.57 -5.92
C LEU A 52 15.66 2.25 -4.85
N GLN A 53 16.72 3.06 -4.71
CA GLN A 53 17.68 2.95 -3.61
C GLN A 53 17.00 3.20 -2.25
N ASP A 54 16.17 4.21 -2.14
CA ASP A 54 15.39 4.46 -0.93
C ASP A 54 14.43 3.30 -0.61
N PHE A 55 13.76 2.74 -1.61
CA PHE A 55 12.89 1.58 -1.41
C PHE A 55 13.64 0.35 -0.92
N GLN A 56 14.83 0.08 -1.47
CA GLN A 56 15.70 -1.01 -1.01
C GLN A 56 16.18 -0.78 0.41
N ARG A 57 16.58 0.46 0.75
CA ARG A 57 16.96 0.85 2.11
C ARG A 57 15.82 0.61 3.09
N LEU A 58 14.61 1.10 2.80
CA LEU A 58 13.43 0.90 3.63
C LEU A 58 13.10 -0.58 3.80
N HIS A 59 13.14 -1.33 2.69
CA HIS A 59 12.88 -2.78 2.71
C HIS A 59 13.85 -3.52 3.61
N HIS A 60 15.15 -3.26 3.50
CA HIS A 60 16.18 -3.89 4.34
C HIS A 60 16.06 -3.43 5.80
N GLN A 61 15.97 -2.12 6.03
CA GLN A 61 16.02 -1.54 7.37
C GLN A 61 14.77 -1.90 8.21
N TYR A 62 13.60 -1.99 7.60
CA TYR A 62 12.32 -2.22 8.30
C TYR A 62 11.70 -3.58 8.00
N HIS A 63 12.48 -4.52 7.52
CA HIS A 63 12.03 -5.90 7.33
C HIS A 63 11.82 -6.61 8.68
N ALA A 64 10.61 -7.11 8.94
CA ALA A 64 10.28 -7.71 10.24
C ALA A 64 10.98 -9.05 10.54
N TRP A 65 11.55 -9.68 9.50
CA TRP A 65 12.02 -11.08 9.54
C TRP A 65 13.50 -11.25 9.16
N GLN A 66 14.19 -10.20 8.72
CA GLN A 66 15.63 -10.19 8.51
C GLN A 66 16.32 -9.81 9.82
N SER A 67 17.18 -10.70 10.35
CA SER A 67 17.77 -10.58 11.69
C SER A 67 18.64 -9.32 11.90
N ASP A 68 19.21 -8.79 10.83
CA ASP A 68 20.07 -7.61 10.81
C ASP A 68 19.30 -6.29 10.64
N SER A 69 18.00 -6.32 10.32
CA SER A 69 17.16 -5.14 10.21
C SER A 69 16.94 -4.43 11.56
N GLU A 70 16.74 -3.12 11.52
CA GLU A 70 16.42 -2.33 12.70
C GLU A 70 15.11 -2.80 13.38
N LEU A 71 14.06 -3.06 12.57
CA LEU A 71 12.76 -3.51 13.07
C LEU A 71 12.85 -4.87 13.75
N SER A 72 13.63 -5.80 13.20
CA SER A 72 13.82 -7.13 13.78
C SER A 72 14.58 -7.06 15.12
N LYS A 73 15.61 -6.22 15.22
CA LYS A 73 16.34 -5.96 16.46
C LYS A 73 15.43 -5.34 17.52
N LEU A 74 14.57 -4.38 17.13
CA LEU A 74 13.56 -3.81 18.01
C LEU A 74 12.59 -4.88 18.52
N ASN A 75 12.11 -5.76 17.66
CA ASN A 75 11.24 -6.88 18.02
C ASN A 75 11.90 -7.82 19.04
N GLN A 76 13.19 -8.15 18.86
CA GLN A 76 13.96 -8.95 19.82
C GLN A 76 14.04 -8.27 21.19
N THR A 77 14.27 -6.94 21.20
CA THR A 77 14.33 -6.18 22.45
C THR A 77 12.97 -6.14 23.16
N PHE A 78 11.88 -6.01 22.45
CA PHE A 78 10.52 -6.06 23.00
C PHE A 78 10.22 -7.42 23.65
N ALA A 79 10.60 -8.51 22.99
CA ALA A 79 10.43 -9.87 23.51
C ALA A 79 11.30 -10.13 24.76
N ALA A 80 12.51 -9.54 24.86
CA ALA A 80 13.42 -9.72 25.98
C ALA A 80 13.01 -8.92 27.24
N GLY A 81 12.10 -7.95 27.12
CA GLY A 81 11.62 -7.19 28.27
C GLY A 81 11.56 -5.68 28.04
N LYS A 82 11.19 -4.95 29.12
CA LYS A 82 10.82 -3.52 29.09
C LYS A 82 12.02 -2.55 29.09
N ARG A 83 13.05 -2.81 28.31
CA ARG A 83 14.20 -1.89 28.22
C ARG A 83 13.98 -0.91 27.07
N PRO A 84 14.11 0.42 27.29
CA PRO A 84 14.19 1.38 26.20
C PRO A 84 15.39 1.08 25.31
N VAL A 85 15.19 1.16 24.00
CA VAL A 85 16.23 0.99 22.97
C VAL A 85 16.19 2.19 22.03
N GLU A 86 17.34 2.63 21.58
CA GLU A 86 17.44 3.66 20.54
C GLU A 86 16.95 3.11 19.21
N ILE A 87 16.16 3.92 18.50
CA ILE A 87 15.67 3.67 17.16
C ILE A 87 15.93 4.89 16.28
N SER A 88 15.97 4.69 14.98
CA SER A 88 16.12 5.79 14.03
C SER A 88 14.95 6.79 14.16
N PRO A 89 15.18 8.09 13.91
CA PRO A 89 14.11 9.09 13.89
C PRO A 89 13.00 8.73 12.88
N GLU A 90 13.36 8.10 11.77
CA GLU A 90 12.42 7.64 10.75
C GLU A 90 11.52 6.53 11.29
N LEU A 91 12.09 5.51 11.97
CA LEU A 91 11.30 4.45 12.60
C LEU A 91 10.39 4.99 13.71
N ALA A 92 10.89 5.92 14.53
CA ALA A 92 10.08 6.57 15.57
C ALA A 92 8.85 7.27 14.97
N GLN A 93 9.03 8.01 13.88
CA GLN A 93 7.94 8.68 13.16
C GLN A 93 6.95 7.69 12.56
N MET A 94 7.43 6.63 11.90
CA MET A 94 6.58 5.57 11.34
C MET A 94 5.74 4.90 12.42
N LEU A 95 6.33 4.56 13.55
CA LEU A 95 5.62 3.93 14.68
C LEU A 95 4.59 4.85 15.30
N MET A 96 4.91 6.14 15.53
CA MET A 96 3.95 7.12 16.05
C MET A 96 2.75 7.29 15.08
N GLN A 97 3.00 7.34 13.79
CA GLN A 97 1.94 7.41 12.79
C GLN A 97 1.10 6.13 12.78
N ALA A 98 1.74 4.96 12.84
CA ALA A 98 1.05 3.67 12.92
C ALA A 98 0.19 3.54 14.19
N GLN A 99 0.62 4.10 15.32
CA GLN A 99 -0.20 4.18 16.55
C GLN A 99 -1.49 4.99 16.35
N VAL A 100 -1.38 6.15 15.69
CA VAL A 100 -2.55 6.99 15.38
C VAL A 100 -3.53 6.24 14.46
N LEU A 101 -3.03 5.58 13.43
CA LEU A 101 -3.85 4.83 12.46
C LEU A 101 -4.46 3.57 13.10
N SER A 102 -3.71 2.87 13.94
CA SER A 102 -4.22 1.74 14.72
C SER A 102 -5.38 2.16 15.62
N LYS A 103 -5.25 3.28 16.34
CA LYS A 103 -6.31 3.85 17.18
C LYS A 103 -7.55 4.23 16.36
N LYS A 104 -7.37 4.91 15.21
CA LYS A 104 -8.47 5.30 14.31
C LYS A 104 -9.25 4.09 13.80
N SER A 105 -8.55 3.01 13.50
CA SER A 105 -9.15 1.76 13.03
C SER A 105 -9.69 0.86 14.14
N GLN A 106 -9.67 1.32 15.40
CA GLN A 106 -10.04 0.51 16.58
C GLN A 106 -9.25 -0.80 16.67
N GLY A 107 -7.98 -0.78 16.26
CA GLY A 107 -7.08 -1.93 16.29
C GLY A 107 -7.22 -2.89 15.12
N LEU A 108 -8.10 -2.66 14.14
CA LEU A 108 -8.20 -3.50 12.94
C LEU A 108 -6.94 -3.38 12.05
N PHE A 109 -6.35 -2.20 11.94
CA PHE A 109 -4.97 -2.05 11.50
C PHE A 109 -4.06 -2.16 12.73
N ASN A 110 -3.37 -3.27 12.88
CA ASN A 110 -2.51 -3.54 14.02
C ASN A 110 -1.15 -4.12 13.61
N PRO A 111 -0.15 -3.29 13.36
CA PRO A 111 1.21 -3.76 13.09
C PRO A 111 1.88 -4.57 14.21
N ALA A 112 1.32 -4.60 15.42
CA ALA A 112 1.91 -5.32 16.57
C ALA A 112 1.68 -6.84 16.54
N ILE A 113 0.90 -7.37 15.61
CA ILE A 113 0.51 -8.79 15.51
C ILE A 113 1.45 -9.64 14.64
N GLY A 114 2.71 -9.26 14.48
CA GLY A 114 3.67 -10.02 13.66
C GLY A 114 3.78 -11.50 14.03
N SER A 115 3.56 -11.85 15.30
CA SER A 115 3.54 -13.26 15.72
C SER A 115 2.39 -14.06 15.09
N LEU A 116 1.21 -13.46 14.85
CA LEU A 116 0.12 -14.08 14.09
C LEU A 116 0.49 -14.23 12.62
N ILE A 117 1.13 -13.24 12.01
CA ILE A 117 1.62 -13.32 10.63
C ILE A 117 2.59 -14.49 10.48
N GLY A 118 3.51 -14.67 11.44
CA GLY A 118 4.42 -15.80 11.50
C GLY A 118 3.73 -17.15 11.71
N ALA A 119 2.72 -17.22 12.59
CA ALA A 119 1.95 -18.45 12.83
C ALA A 119 1.21 -18.93 11.57
N TRP A 120 0.79 -18.02 10.71
CA TRP A 120 0.15 -18.32 9.43
C TRP A 120 1.13 -18.52 8.26
N GLY A 121 2.46 -18.43 8.48
CA GLY A 121 3.47 -18.67 7.45
C GLY A 121 3.68 -17.52 6.47
N PHE A 122 3.05 -16.35 6.68
CA PHE A 122 3.14 -15.21 5.76
C PHE A 122 4.42 -14.36 5.88
N GLN A 123 5.35 -14.78 6.74
CA GLN A 123 6.70 -14.20 6.82
C GLN A 123 7.64 -14.64 5.69
N ARG A 124 7.22 -15.61 4.88
CA ARG A 124 7.99 -16.17 3.76
C ARG A 124 7.48 -15.60 2.44
N ASP A 125 8.28 -15.74 1.38
CA ASP A 125 7.88 -15.35 0.03
C ASP A 125 7.11 -16.47 -0.69
N GLU A 126 7.22 -17.72 -0.21
CA GLU A 126 6.46 -18.88 -0.69
C GLU A 126 5.32 -19.20 0.27
N PHE A 127 4.10 -19.28 -0.25
CA PHE A 127 2.89 -19.50 0.54
C PHE A 127 2.40 -20.93 0.34
N THR A 128 2.78 -21.80 1.25
CA THR A 128 2.36 -23.21 1.24
C THR A 128 1.37 -23.49 2.38
N PRO A 129 0.44 -24.46 2.22
CA PRO A 129 -0.44 -24.87 3.30
C PRO A 129 0.36 -25.28 4.54
N ILE A 130 -0.12 -24.83 5.69
CA ILE A 130 0.47 -25.14 7.00
C ILE A 130 -0.48 -25.99 7.85
N GLU A 131 0.04 -26.64 8.87
CA GLU A 131 -0.79 -27.18 9.96
C GLU A 131 -1.26 -26.04 10.86
N ILE A 132 -2.59 -25.90 10.95
CA ILE A 132 -3.22 -24.83 11.73
C ILE A 132 -3.22 -25.26 13.20
N ASN A 133 -2.55 -24.49 14.06
CA ASN A 133 -2.53 -24.72 15.49
C ASN A 133 -3.43 -23.70 16.20
N ASP A 134 -4.71 -24.06 16.35
CA ASP A 134 -5.72 -23.19 16.96
C ASP A 134 -5.36 -22.78 18.39
N VAL A 135 -4.76 -23.67 19.18
CA VAL A 135 -4.34 -23.37 20.56
C VAL A 135 -3.26 -22.29 20.57
N ALA A 136 -2.28 -22.40 19.67
CA ALA A 136 -1.22 -21.40 19.55
C ALA A 136 -1.78 -20.05 19.05
N ILE A 137 -2.68 -20.06 18.08
CA ILE A 137 -3.34 -18.84 17.56
C ILE A 137 -4.13 -18.15 18.68
N GLN A 138 -4.96 -18.90 19.41
CA GLN A 138 -5.76 -18.36 20.51
C GLN A 138 -4.87 -17.78 21.64
N LYS A 139 -3.75 -18.42 21.95
CA LYS A 139 -2.77 -17.88 22.89
C LYS A 139 -2.18 -16.55 22.43
N LEU A 140 -1.87 -16.41 21.13
CA LEU A 140 -1.38 -15.16 20.56
C LEU A 140 -2.45 -14.06 20.62
N VAL A 141 -3.71 -14.36 20.31
CA VAL A 141 -4.83 -13.43 20.42
C VAL A 141 -5.02 -12.98 21.88
N GLN A 142 -5.00 -13.92 22.85
CA GLN A 142 -5.16 -13.61 24.27
C GLN A 142 -4.02 -12.74 24.83
N SER A 143 -2.81 -12.83 24.26
CA SER A 143 -1.70 -11.94 24.63
C SER A 143 -1.95 -10.50 24.22
N ASN A 144 -2.92 -10.27 23.36
CA ASN A 144 -3.50 -8.98 22.94
C ASN A 144 -2.46 -7.87 22.67
N PRO A 145 -1.46 -8.10 21.79
CA PRO A 145 -0.47 -7.08 21.49
C PRO A 145 -1.10 -5.91 20.72
N GLN A 146 -0.87 -4.70 21.20
CA GLN A 146 -1.44 -3.47 20.64
C GLN A 146 -0.34 -2.46 20.32
N MET A 147 -0.58 -1.61 19.32
CA MET A 147 0.31 -0.47 19.05
C MET A 147 0.40 0.51 20.24
N SER A 148 -0.63 0.59 21.07
CA SER A 148 -0.64 1.39 22.31
C SER A 148 0.27 0.84 23.43
N ASP A 149 0.74 -0.39 23.33
CA ASP A 149 1.71 -0.97 24.24
C ASP A 149 3.12 -0.41 24.03
N ILE A 150 3.37 0.17 22.88
CA ILE A 150 4.67 0.75 22.52
C ILE A 150 4.73 2.18 23.05
N VAL A 151 5.76 2.46 23.84
CA VAL A 151 6.06 3.80 24.35
C VAL A 151 7.25 4.35 23.59
N ILE A 152 7.05 5.50 22.95
CA ILE A 152 8.09 6.20 22.18
C ILE A 152 8.38 7.53 22.89
N LYS A 153 9.67 7.82 23.16
CA LYS A 153 10.14 9.07 23.75
C LYS A 153 11.37 9.55 22.97
N GLY A 154 11.21 10.58 22.16
CA GLY A 154 12.24 10.98 21.20
C GLY A 154 12.59 9.80 20.28
N ASN A 155 13.85 9.43 20.25
CA ASN A 155 14.35 8.31 19.45
C ASN A 155 14.53 7.03 20.29
N THR A 156 13.78 6.86 21.39
CA THR A 156 13.80 5.62 22.16
C THR A 156 12.42 4.98 22.17
N ALA A 157 12.38 3.65 22.12
CA ALA A 157 11.16 2.88 22.18
C ALA A 157 11.29 1.69 23.15
N PHE A 158 10.18 1.32 23.79
CA PHE A 158 10.03 0.05 24.50
C PHE A 158 8.59 -0.42 24.45
N SER A 159 8.35 -1.71 24.67
CA SER A 159 6.99 -2.25 24.76
C SER A 159 6.64 -2.62 26.22
N LYS A 160 5.41 -2.29 26.63
CA LYS A 160 4.83 -2.75 27.90
C LYS A 160 4.40 -4.21 27.83
N ASN A 161 4.15 -4.71 26.63
CA ASN A 161 3.70 -6.08 26.35
C ASN A 161 4.79 -6.81 25.54
N PRO A 162 5.43 -7.84 26.06
CA PRO A 162 6.48 -8.59 25.36
C PRO A 162 5.97 -9.42 24.18
N ALA A 163 4.65 -9.58 24.03
CA ALA A 163 4.03 -10.25 22.89
C ALA A 163 3.96 -9.36 21.63
N VAL A 164 4.24 -8.06 21.77
CA VAL A 164 4.34 -7.17 20.60
C VAL A 164 5.47 -7.63 19.72
N LYS A 165 5.11 -7.95 18.46
CA LYS A 165 6.03 -8.19 17.37
C LYS A 165 5.59 -7.34 16.19
N LEU A 166 6.38 -6.35 15.86
CA LEU A 166 6.06 -5.41 14.78
C LEU A 166 6.24 -6.05 13.42
N ASP A 167 5.27 -5.82 12.54
CA ASP A 167 5.35 -6.05 11.11
C ASP A 167 4.71 -4.86 10.39
N LEU A 168 5.52 -4.15 9.61
CA LEU A 168 5.10 -2.94 8.88
C LEU A 168 4.70 -3.23 7.42
N GLY A 169 4.53 -4.49 7.02
CA GLY A 169 4.19 -4.87 5.65
C GLY A 169 2.88 -4.27 5.13
N GLY A 170 1.94 -3.97 6.03
CA GLY A 170 0.68 -3.30 5.70
C GLY A 170 0.74 -1.77 5.74
N TYR A 171 1.93 -1.18 5.85
CA TYR A 171 2.17 0.26 5.98
C TYR A 171 3.32 0.73 5.06
N ALA A 172 4.35 -0.09 4.91
CA ALA A 172 5.62 0.34 4.32
C ALA A 172 5.51 0.71 2.84
N LYS A 173 4.63 0.07 2.08
CA LYS A 173 4.42 0.41 0.65
C LYS A 173 3.80 1.80 0.50
N GLY A 174 2.82 2.12 1.35
CA GLY A 174 2.21 3.45 1.37
C GLY A 174 3.21 4.53 1.78
N TYR A 175 4.05 4.26 2.78
CA TYR A 175 5.10 5.17 3.20
C TYR A 175 6.15 5.40 2.09
N ALA A 176 6.54 4.36 1.38
CA ALA A 176 7.43 4.45 0.23
C ALA A 176 6.83 5.31 -0.91
N LEU A 177 5.51 5.22 -1.16
CA LEU A 177 4.83 6.08 -2.14
C LEU A 177 4.90 7.57 -1.75
N ASP A 178 4.68 7.89 -0.47
CA ASP A 178 4.76 9.28 0.00
C ASP A 178 6.20 9.82 -0.15
N LEU A 179 7.22 9.03 0.17
CA LEU A 179 8.62 9.41 -0.05
C LEU A 179 8.97 9.58 -1.53
N ALA A 180 8.49 8.68 -2.39
CA ALA A 180 8.69 8.79 -3.83
C ALA A 180 8.09 10.08 -4.39
N LEU A 181 6.88 10.45 -3.94
CA LEU A 181 6.24 11.70 -4.36
C LEU A 181 7.08 12.92 -3.97
N VAL A 182 7.60 12.95 -2.75
CA VAL A 182 8.48 14.02 -2.26
C VAL A 182 9.76 14.10 -3.09
N GLU A 183 10.41 12.97 -3.37
CA GLU A 183 11.66 12.96 -4.16
C GLU A 183 11.42 13.39 -5.62
N LEU A 184 10.32 12.92 -6.26
CA LEU A 184 9.92 13.37 -7.59
C LEU A 184 9.75 14.90 -7.65
N GLN A 185 9.03 15.47 -6.68
CA GLN A 185 8.80 16.92 -6.59
C GLN A 185 10.10 17.68 -6.35
N LYS A 186 10.96 17.22 -5.45
CA LYS A 186 12.27 17.79 -5.13
C LYS A 186 13.19 17.82 -6.35
N LYS A 187 13.16 16.77 -7.18
CA LYS A 187 13.91 16.67 -8.44
C LYS A 187 13.25 17.45 -9.61
N GLY A 188 12.13 18.12 -9.36
CA GLY A 188 11.43 18.93 -10.35
C GLY A 188 10.74 18.13 -11.43
N VAL A 189 10.49 16.81 -11.20
CA VAL A 189 9.64 15.98 -12.08
C VAL A 189 8.21 16.51 -12.03
N LYS A 190 7.58 16.64 -13.20
CA LYS A 190 6.23 17.18 -13.30
C LYS A 190 5.17 16.08 -13.39
N ASN A 191 5.50 14.98 -14.06
CA ASN A 191 4.53 13.93 -14.35
C ASN A 191 5.13 12.57 -14.08
N ALA A 192 4.54 11.83 -13.14
CA ALA A 192 4.96 10.47 -12.81
C ALA A 192 3.80 9.63 -12.25
N LEU A 193 3.92 8.33 -12.39
CA LEU A 193 3.08 7.33 -11.73
C LEU A 193 3.98 6.30 -11.05
N VAL A 194 3.81 6.13 -9.75
CA VAL A 194 4.54 5.12 -8.97
C VAL A 194 3.57 4.06 -8.50
N ASN A 195 3.84 2.80 -8.85
CA ASN A 195 3.03 1.64 -8.49
C ASN A 195 3.88 0.64 -7.71
N ILE A 196 3.47 0.29 -6.50
CA ILE A 196 4.09 -0.71 -5.63
C ILE A 196 3.06 -1.80 -5.34
N GLY A 197 3.01 -2.83 -6.19
CA GLY A 197 2.11 -3.97 -5.98
C GLY A 197 0.63 -3.61 -5.92
N GLY A 198 0.17 -2.60 -6.67
CA GLY A 198 -1.22 -2.15 -6.70
C GLY A 198 -1.54 -0.99 -5.74
N ASN A 199 -0.60 -0.54 -4.92
CA ASN A 199 -0.66 0.76 -4.28
C ASN A 199 0.01 1.78 -5.20
N ILE A 200 -0.70 2.82 -5.60
CA ILE A 200 -0.28 3.74 -6.67
C ILE A 200 -0.45 5.18 -6.20
N ILE A 201 0.51 6.03 -6.55
CA ILE A 201 0.39 7.48 -6.42
C ILE A 201 0.71 8.16 -7.74
N ALA A 202 -0.03 9.22 -8.06
CA ALA A 202 0.16 9.99 -9.28
C ALA A 202 0.73 11.39 -8.99
N LEU A 203 1.59 11.88 -9.89
CA LEU A 203 2.05 13.25 -9.96
C LEU A 203 1.76 13.78 -11.37
N GLY A 204 1.18 14.98 -11.49
CA GLY A 204 0.88 15.61 -12.78
C GLY A 204 -0.06 14.78 -13.64
N GLN A 205 0.26 14.68 -14.93
CA GLN A 205 -0.59 14.10 -15.98
C GLN A 205 0.21 13.23 -16.95
N HIS A 206 -0.48 12.39 -17.71
CA HIS A 206 0.08 11.68 -18.85
C HIS A 206 -0.33 12.38 -20.14
N GLY A 207 0.51 13.29 -20.60
CA GLY A 207 0.17 14.22 -21.68
C GLY A 207 -0.89 15.24 -21.24
N ASP A 208 -1.98 15.29 -21.96
CA ASP A 208 -3.13 16.17 -21.71
C ASP A 208 -4.21 15.55 -20.78
N LYS A 209 -3.98 14.35 -20.26
CA LYS A 209 -4.96 13.58 -19.48
C LYS A 209 -4.42 13.16 -18.13
N PRO A 210 -5.29 12.97 -17.11
CA PRO A 210 -4.90 12.31 -15.89
C PRO A 210 -4.32 10.92 -16.15
N TRP A 211 -3.50 10.43 -15.23
CA TRP A 211 -3.07 9.03 -15.24
C TRP A 211 -4.28 8.10 -15.12
N ARG A 212 -4.37 7.10 -15.98
CA ARG A 212 -5.44 6.10 -15.92
C ARG A 212 -4.94 4.81 -15.30
N VAL A 213 -5.62 4.34 -14.26
CA VAL A 213 -5.25 3.12 -13.53
C VAL A 213 -6.37 2.10 -13.56
N GLY A 214 -6.01 0.82 -13.48
CA GLY A 214 -6.96 -0.30 -13.44
C GLY A 214 -7.23 -0.76 -12.02
N ILE A 215 -8.49 -1.12 -11.74
CA ILE A 215 -8.88 -1.87 -10.53
C ILE A 215 -8.92 -3.35 -10.93
N GLN A 216 -8.02 -4.15 -10.34
CA GLN A 216 -7.88 -5.58 -10.63
C GLN A 216 -9.13 -6.36 -10.21
N HIS A 217 -9.59 -7.27 -11.06
CA HIS A 217 -10.62 -8.23 -10.69
C HIS A 217 -10.02 -9.30 -9.76
N PRO A 218 -10.63 -9.60 -8.59
CA PRO A 218 -10.01 -10.50 -7.60
C PRO A 218 -9.92 -11.97 -8.02
N ARG A 219 -10.64 -12.36 -9.08
CA ARG A 219 -10.72 -13.75 -9.56
C ARG A 219 -10.39 -13.91 -11.05
N GLN A 220 -10.06 -12.83 -11.75
CA GLN A 220 -9.74 -12.88 -13.19
C GLN A 220 -8.45 -12.08 -13.45
N PRO A 221 -7.63 -12.48 -14.44
CA PRO A 221 -6.36 -11.82 -14.75
C PRO A 221 -6.52 -10.52 -15.55
N LYS A 222 -7.61 -9.78 -15.34
CA LYS A 222 -7.94 -8.54 -16.05
C LYS A 222 -8.53 -7.52 -15.08
N PRO A 223 -8.41 -6.22 -15.34
CA PRO A 223 -9.09 -5.21 -14.55
C PRO A 223 -10.61 -5.30 -14.74
N MET A 224 -11.36 -5.08 -13.64
CA MET A 224 -12.82 -4.97 -13.66
C MET A 224 -13.30 -3.56 -14.01
N ALA A 225 -12.48 -2.57 -13.69
CA ALA A 225 -12.77 -1.17 -13.91
C ALA A 225 -11.49 -0.37 -14.09
N THR A 226 -11.62 0.87 -14.57
CA THR A 226 -10.56 1.87 -14.58
C THR A 226 -11.03 3.15 -13.91
N LEU A 227 -10.10 3.99 -13.50
CA LEU A 227 -10.38 5.36 -13.07
C LEU A 227 -9.22 6.27 -13.46
N ASP A 228 -9.53 7.55 -13.57
CA ASP A 228 -8.54 8.59 -13.75
C ASP A 228 -8.01 9.00 -12.37
N LEU A 229 -6.69 8.98 -12.22
CA LEU A 229 -5.98 9.32 -10.97
C LEU A 229 -5.34 10.71 -11.12
N PRO A 230 -5.96 11.76 -10.55
CA PRO A 230 -5.40 13.11 -10.64
C PRO A 230 -4.09 13.26 -9.84
N SER A 231 -3.36 14.33 -10.09
CA SER A 231 -2.11 14.64 -9.39
C SER A 231 -2.27 14.67 -7.87
N GLY A 232 -1.37 14.00 -7.16
CA GLY A 232 -1.35 13.90 -5.70
C GLY A 232 -2.32 12.86 -5.12
N TRP A 233 -3.21 12.29 -5.94
CA TRP A 233 -4.10 11.23 -5.48
C TRP A 233 -3.38 9.90 -5.39
N ALA A 234 -3.75 9.10 -4.38
CA ALA A 234 -3.28 7.73 -4.21
C ALA A 234 -4.43 6.74 -4.24
N ILE A 235 -4.18 5.56 -4.78
CA ILE A 235 -5.09 4.41 -4.75
C ILE A 235 -4.38 3.21 -4.15
N GLY A 236 -5.06 2.47 -3.28
CA GLY A 236 -4.53 1.24 -2.71
C GLY A 236 -5.57 0.14 -2.73
N THR A 237 -5.11 -1.08 -3.01
CA THR A 237 -5.98 -2.27 -3.01
C THR A 237 -5.41 -3.34 -2.09
N SER A 238 -6.20 -3.75 -1.11
CA SER A 238 -5.98 -4.96 -0.33
C SER A 238 -6.81 -6.09 -0.92
N GLY A 239 -6.21 -7.27 -1.12
CA GLY A 239 -6.90 -8.41 -1.72
C GLY A 239 -6.44 -9.75 -1.17
N ASP A 240 -7.33 -10.73 -1.20
CA ASP A 240 -7.07 -12.11 -0.76
C ASP A 240 -6.35 -12.97 -1.80
N TYR A 241 -6.02 -12.39 -2.97
CA TYR A 241 -5.51 -13.08 -4.15
C TYR A 241 -4.03 -12.87 -4.44
N GLN A 242 -3.34 -12.00 -3.68
CA GLN A 242 -1.92 -11.72 -3.89
C GLN A 242 -1.03 -12.66 -3.07
N ARG A 243 -1.30 -12.80 -1.77
CA ARG A 243 -0.52 -13.59 -0.83
C ARG A 243 -1.48 -14.50 -0.06
N TYR A 244 -1.56 -15.76 -0.45
CA TYR A 244 -2.48 -16.73 0.13
C TYR A 244 -1.99 -18.17 -0.09
N PHE A 245 -2.54 -19.08 0.64
CA PHE A 245 -2.52 -20.50 0.33
C PHE A 245 -3.95 -21.07 0.39
N GLU A 246 -4.17 -22.24 -0.22
CA GLU A 246 -5.45 -22.93 -0.17
C GLU A 246 -5.30 -24.25 0.59
N LYS A 247 -6.20 -24.52 1.52
CA LYS A 247 -6.27 -25.77 2.29
C LYS A 247 -7.74 -26.14 2.48
N ASP A 248 -8.10 -27.37 2.19
CA ASP A 248 -9.47 -27.92 2.35
C ASP A 248 -10.54 -27.06 1.65
N GLY A 249 -10.24 -26.58 0.44
CA GLY A 249 -11.12 -25.74 -0.37
C GLY A 249 -11.33 -24.31 0.16
N LYS A 250 -10.59 -23.91 1.19
CA LYS A 250 -10.61 -22.54 1.74
C LYS A 250 -9.32 -21.80 1.40
N ARG A 251 -9.46 -20.51 1.12
CA ARG A 251 -8.34 -19.60 0.90
C ARG A 251 -7.99 -18.87 2.18
N TYR A 252 -6.72 -18.92 2.57
CA TYR A 252 -6.17 -18.23 3.72
C TYR A 252 -5.22 -17.15 3.22
N CYS A 253 -5.62 -15.88 3.34
CA CYS A 253 -4.84 -14.74 2.87
C CYS A 253 -4.02 -14.10 4.01
N HIS A 254 -3.04 -13.29 3.65
CA HIS A 254 -2.16 -12.61 4.59
C HIS A 254 -2.83 -11.49 5.43
N ILE A 255 -4.10 -11.16 5.16
CA ILE A 255 -4.85 -10.14 5.92
C ILE A 255 -5.52 -10.83 7.09
N ILE A 256 -4.88 -10.74 8.26
CA ILE A 256 -5.30 -11.43 9.48
C ILE A 256 -6.15 -10.48 10.32
N ASP A 257 -7.29 -10.98 10.79
CA ASP A 257 -8.12 -10.26 11.75
C ASP A 257 -7.49 -10.36 13.15
N PRO A 258 -7.05 -9.25 13.75
CA PRO A 258 -6.41 -9.28 15.07
C PRO A 258 -7.34 -9.75 16.20
N ARG A 259 -8.66 -9.69 15.99
CA ARG A 259 -9.69 -10.09 16.98
C ARG A 259 -9.82 -11.61 17.09
N SER A 260 -9.75 -12.29 15.95
CA SER A 260 -9.87 -13.76 15.89
C SER A 260 -8.52 -14.46 15.77
N GLY A 261 -7.50 -13.79 15.21
CA GLY A 261 -6.22 -14.34 14.85
C GLY A 261 -6.22 -15.10 13.52
N TYR A 262 -7.34 -15.11 12.79
CA TYR A 262 -7.50 -15.83 11.52
C TYR A 262 -7.47 -14.89 10.31
N PRO A 263 -7.01 -15.38 9.14
CA PRO A 263 -7.18 -14.71 7.88
C PRO A 263 -8.64 -14.38 7.57
N ALA A 264 -8.89 -13.19 7.05
CA ALA A 264 -10.23 -12.75 6.66
C ALA A 264 -10.83 -13.66 5.58
N GLN A 265 -12.15 -13.91 5.67
CA GLN A 265 -12.89 -14.81 4.77
C GLN A 265 -14.05 -14.10 4.05
N SER A 266 -14.50 -12.93 4.53
CA SER A 266 -15.72 -12.26 4.05
C SER A 266 -15.50 -11.28 2.89
N THR A 267 -14.25 -11.09 2.45
CA THR A 267 -13.88 -10.04 1.50
C THR A 267 -12.81 -10.54 0.55
N GLN A 268 -13.00 -10.32 -0.76
CA GLN A 268 -12.02 -10.65 -1.79
C GLN A 268 -11.07 -9.48 -2.06
N ALA A 269 -11.62 -8.25 -2.11
CA ALA A 269 -10.82 -7.06 -2.37
C ALA A 269 -11.45 -5.80 -1.76
N VAL A 270 -10.60 -4.87 -1.35
CA VAL A 270 -10.98 -3.49 -1.02
C VAL A 270 -10.04 -2.54 -1.71
N THR A 271 -10.60 -1.64 -2.51
CA THR A 271 -9.87 -0.53 -3.13
C THR A 271 -10.30 0.78 -2.50
N VAL A 272 -9.36 1.60 -2.09
CA VAL A 272 -9.59 2.96 -1.58
C VAL A 272 -8.87 3.98 -2.44
N LEU A 273 -9.47 5.15 -2.61
CA LEU A 273 -8.90 6.29 -3.33
C LEU A 273 -8.78 7.46 -2.36
N ILE A 274 -7.59 7.99 -2.22
CA ILE A 274 -7.23 9.00 -1.22
C ILE A 274 -6.87 10.31 -1.93
N PRO A 275 -7.51 11.44 -1.57
CA PRO A 275 -7.17 12.74 -2.11
C PRO A 275 -5.77 13.20 -1.67
N PRO A 276 -5.20 14.23 -2.33
CA PRO A 276 -3.87 14.74 -2.03
C PRO A 276 -3.70 15.10 -0.55
N SER A 277 -2.69 14.52 0.06
CA SER A 277 -2.26 14.83 1.41
C SER A 277 -0.80 14.39 1.59
N PRO A 278 -0.07 14.88 2.61
CA PRO A 278 1.29 14.41 2.90
C PRO A 278 1.39 12.91 3.23
N GLN A 279 0.26 12.25 3.45
CA GLN A 279 0.15 10.84 3.85
C GLN A 279 -0.82 10.06 2.94
N ALA A 280 -1.03 10.52 1.70
CA ALA A 280 -1.97 9.88 0.78
C ALA A 280 -1.57 8.43 0.48
N GLY A 281 -0.27 8.18 0.29
CA GLY A 281 0.29 6.85 0.10
C GLY A 281 0.05 5.94 1.30
N VAL A 282 0.44 6.38 2.50
CA VAL A 282 0.20 5.62 3.75
C VAL A 282 -1.29 5.31 3.93
N LEU A 283 -2.16 6.31 3.77
CA LEU A 283 -3.60 6.10 3.95
C LEU A 283 -4.17 5.14 2.90
N SER A 284 -3.70 5.16 1.65
CA SER A 284 -4.14 4.23 0.62
C SER A 284 -3.78 2.77 0.95
N ASP A 285 -2.62 2.53 1.56
CA ASP A 285 -2.23 1.19 2.01
C ASP A 285 -3.00 0.77 3.26
N VAL A 286 -3.02 1.60 4.31
CA VAL A 286 -3.54 1.26 5.62
C VAL A 286 -5.07 1.19 5.65
N ALA A 287 -5.77 2.16 5.07
CA ALA A 287 -7.20 2.33 5.29
C ALA A 287 -8.07 1.26 4.61
N SER A 288 -7.55 0.57 3.60
CA SER A 288 -8.23 -0.57 2.98
C SER A 288 -8.42 -1.75 3.94
N LYS A 289 -7.53 -1.95 4.92
CA LYS A 289 -7.52 -3.12 5.82
C LYS A 289 -8.66 -3.11 6.85
N PRO A 290 -8.95 -2.00 7.57
CA PRO A 290 -10.12 -1.96 8.45
C PRO A 290 -11.43 -2.21 7.70
N ILE A 291 -11.59 -1.69 6.49
CA ILE A 291 -12.76 -1.93 5.65
C ILE A 291 -12.84 -3.41 5.24
N PHE A 292 -11.70 -4.02 4.90
CA PHE A 292 -11.58 -5.43 4.53
C PHE A 292 -12.01 -6.37 5.65
N LEU A 293 -11.66 -6.05 6.91
CA LEU A 293 -11.93 -6.84 8.11
C LEU A 293 -13.31 -6.54 8.74
N SER A 294 -14.02 -5.56 8.21
CA SER A 294 -15.33 -5.18 8.73
C SER A 294 -16.46 -5.99 8.09
N THR A 295 -17.52 -6.22 8.87
CA THR A 295 -18.77 -6.78 8.36
C THR A 295 -19.46 -5.78 7.40
N PRO A 296 -20.31 -6.24 6.48
CA PRO A 296 -20.94 -5.36 5.48
C PRO A 296 -21.60 -4.10 6.05
N ASP A 297 -22.27 -4.21 7.18
CA ASP A 297 -22.92 -3.10 7.91
C ASP A 297 -21.93 -2.12 8.58
N GLN A 298 -20.68 -2.57 8.84
CA GLN A 298 -19.65 -1.76 9.49
C GLN A 298 -18.65 -1.12 8.51
N ARG A 299 -18.63 -1.52 7.25
CA ARG A 299 -17.65 -1.04 6.25
C ARG A 299 -17.67 0.47 6.07
N ALA A 300 -18.86 1.07 5.97
CA ALA A 300 -19.00 2.53 5.85
C ALA A 300 -18.47 3.27 7.09
N ASN A 301 -18.72 2.74 8.30
CA ASN A 301 -18.17 3.31 9.53
C ASN A 301 -16.65 3.17 9.61
N ALA A 302 -16.09 2.04 9.20
CA ALA A 302 -14.65 1.82 9.14
C ALA A 302 -13.99 2.78 8.13
N ALA A 303 -14.57 2.98 6.95
CA ALA A 303 -14.12 3.96 5.96
C ALA A 303 -14.11 5.37 6.54
N LYS A 304 -15.23 5.80 7.15
CA LYS A 304 -15.38 7.11 7.79
C LYS A 304 -14.36 7.33 8.91
N ALA A 305 -14.11 6.33 9.76
CA ALA A 305 -13.14 6.42 10.85
C ALA A 305 -11.71 6.65 10.33
N MET A 306 -11.38 6.06 9.17
CA MET A 306 -10.10 6.24 8.49
C MET A 306 -10.04 7.52 7.62
N GLY A 307 -11.13 8.26 7.48
CA GLY A 307 -11.22 9.45 6.62
C GLY A 307 -11.27 9.10 5.12
N VAL A 308 -11.84 7.94 4.78
CA VAL A 308 -11.98 7.47 3.39
C VAL A 308 -13.40 7.71 2.89
N GLU A 309 -13.52 8.51 1.84
CA GLU A 309 -14.80 8.77 1.17
C GLU A 309 -14.99 7.88 -0.07
N HIS A 310 -13.91 7.51 -0.74
CA HIS A 310 -13.94 6.77 -2.00
C HIS A 310 -13.45 5.34 -1.77
N TYR A 311 -14.36 4.37 -1.76
CA TYR A 311 -13.99 2.97 -1.61
C TYR A 311 -14.88 2.04 -2.44
N LEU A 312 -14.31 0.90 -2.81
CA LEU A 312 -14.96 -0.23 -3.45
C LEU A 312 -14.58 -1.50 -2.70
N VAL A 313 -15.56 -2.34 -2.43
CA VAL A 313 -15.38 -3.66 -1.81
C VAL A 313 -15.95 -4.72 -2.75
N VAL A 314 -15.22 -5.81 -2.91
CA VAL A 314 -15.74 -7.07 -3.48
C VAL A 314 -15.81 -8.06 -2.34
N ASP A 315 -17.00 -8.51 -1.99
CA ASP A 315 -17.21 -9.48 -0.91
C ASP A 315 -16.87 -10.93 -1.31
N ALA A 316 -17.07 -11.88 -0.40
CA ALA A 316 -16.75 -13.28 -0.62
C ALA A 316 -17.57 -13.90 -1.76
N GLU A 317 -18.79 -13.44 -1.99
CA GLU A 317 -19.72 -13.88 -3.03
C GLU A 317 -19.48 -13.17 -4.38
N GLY A 318 -18.56 -12.19 -4.42
CA GLY A 318 -18.25 -11.39 -5.62
C GLY A 318 -19.22 -10.22 -5.84
N GLN A 319 -20.07 -9.89 -4.86
CA GLN A 319 -20.90 -8.71 -4.92
C GLN A 319 -20.03 -7.46 -4.71
N VAL A 320 -20.37 -6.40 -5.44
CA VAL A 320 -19.64 -5.13 -5.34
C VAL A 320 -20.42 -4.14 -4.48
N MET A 321 -19.75 -3.62 -3.47
CA MET A 321 -20.24 -2.50 -2.65
C MET A 321 -19.33 -1.32 -2.88
N LEU A 322 -19.85 -0.12 -3.07
CA LEU A 322 -19.02 1.08 -3.22
C LEU A 322 -19.72 2.33 -2.70
N SER A 323 -18.93 3.32 -2.32
CA SER A 323 -19.43 4.63 -1.93
C SER A 323 -19.96 5.40 -3.16
N ALA A 324 -20.93 6.29 -2.94
CA ALA A 324 -21.49 7.15 -3.98
C ALA A 324 -20.40 7.96 -4.71
N SER A 325 -19.41 8.47 -3.96
CA SER A 325 -18.29 9.22 -4.51
C SER A 325 -17.33 8.37 -5.34
N MET A 326 -17.14 7.09 -5.00
CA MET A 326 -16.35 6.15 -5.81
C MET A 326 -17.07 5.79 -7.10
N ASN A 327 -18.41 5.61 -7.06
CA ASN A 327 -19.22 5.31 -8.24
C ASN A 327 -19.14 6.39 -9.32
N GLN A 328 -18.96 7.65 -8.94
CA GLN A 328 -18.82 8.77 -9.87
C GLN A 328 -17.47 8.80 -10.61
N ARG A 329 -16.47 8.07 -10.12
CA ARG A 329 -15.08 8.07 -10.64
C ARG A 329 -14.74 6.82 -11.42
N ILE A 330 -15.51 5.74 -11.26
CA ILE A 330 -15.21 4.43 -11.82
C ILE A 330 -15.76 4.30 -13.26
N HIS A 331 -14.96 3.74 -14.15
CA HIS A 331 -15.36 3.34 -15.50
C HIS A 331 -15.31 1.81 -15.58
N TRP A 332 -16.46 1.18 -15.55
CA TRP A 332 -16.58 -0.27 -15.61
C TRP A 332 -16.11 -0.81 -16.97
N LEU A 333 -15.19 -1.77 -16.97
CA LEU A 333 -14.82 -2.57 -18.15
C LEU A 333 -15.74 -3.81 -18.28
N ALA A 334 -16.14 -4.35 -17.11
CA ALA A 334 -17.16 -5.38 -17.00
C ALA A 334 -18.03 -5.02 -15.80
N LYS A 335 -19.26 -4.56 -16.07
CA LYS A 335 -20.18 -4.15 -15.00
C LYS A 335 -20.56 -5.37 -14.14
N PRO A 336 -20.39 -5.31 -12.82
CA PRO A 336 -20.83 -6.39 -11.91
C PRO A 336 -22.33 -6.63 -11.99
N ALA A 337 -22.75 -7.87 -11.77
CA ALA A 337 -24.17 -8.24 -11.78
C ALA A 337 -24.94 -7.56 -10.63
N THR A 338 -24.28 -7.41 -9.48
CA THR A 338 -24.84 -6.77 -8.30
C THR A 338 -23.93 -5.65 -7.81
N ILE A 339 -24.47 -4.46 -7.66
CA ILE A 339 -23.80 -3.29 -7.09
C ILE A 339 -24.68 -2.75 -5.96
N VAL A 340 -24.09 -2.67 -4.76
CA VAL A 340 -24.72 -2.09 -3.56
C VAL A 340 -24.08 -0.73 -3.29
N MET A 341 -24.90 0.32 -3.21
CA MET A 341 -24.43 1.67 -2.84
C MET A 341 -24.43 1.82 -1.32
N GLN A 342 -23.34 2.40 -0.80
CA GLN A 342 -23.17 2.70 0.63
C GLN A 342 -22.91 4.19 0.87
#